data_653e4df48ac0e3e925cf44feed8d6f0d
#
_entry.id   653e4df48ac0e3e925cf44feed8d6f0d
#
_cell.length_a   1.000
_cell.length_b   1.000
_cell.length_c   1.000
_cell.angle_alpha   90.00
_cell.angle_beta   90.00
_cell.angle_gamma   90.00
#
_symmetry.space_group_name_H-M   'P 1'
#
loop_
_entity.id
_entity.type
_entity.pdbx_description
1 polymer ?
#
loop_
_entity_poly.entity_id
_entity_poly.type
_entity_poly.pdbx_seq_one_letter_code
_entity_poly.pdbx_strand_id
1 'polypeptide(L)'
;NNKFRAMDPLSIGSSVLSLHQRENSEHNKDDAFREIIASCRSLSKYETNTRSALPQIFSAIIAAAFHIVIGISLAYSAILIPQLEDPSSDIVVTKSQSSWIASIIVIMVPIGSLFAGVMMEFLGRLNTIKLAAVPCIIGWIAIAMADSFFWIMVGRVLTGFACAIGTSPAIVYITEVSRPDMRGSLISSGPTIASLGMVIAYAKGAYLNWRLVAWINIVYTLVPVILIQLFVPESPVWLVSKGRIEDAAKSLRFLYKKYPQPEHTDQTLSEMHLSALIKERENKIREAEKSVDANKSKLRGFLKPTGYKPMIILFWFFLIQQFSGIYITLFFAVTFI
;
A
#
# COMPACT_ATOMS: atom_id res chain seq x y z
N ASN A 1 53.69 45.81 -34.63
CA ASN A 1 52.32 46.29 -34.40
C ASN A 1 51.66 45.44 -33.29
N ASN A 2 52.01 45.83 -32.05
CA ASN A 2 51.38 45.29 -30.86
C ASN A 2 50.05 46.04 -30.60
N LYS A 3 48.91 45.39 -30.68
CA LYS A 3 47.67 45.86 -30.09
C LYS A 3 47.48 45.16 -28.73
N PHE A 4 48.01 45.71 -27.68
CA PHE A 4 47.51 45.48 -26.33
C PHE A 4 46.17 46.20 -26.21
N ARG A 5 45.09 45.43 -26.21
CA ARG A 5 43.76 45.93 -25.89
C ARG A 5 43.65 45.97 -24.37
N ALA A 6 43.67 47.14 -23.79
CA ALA A 6 43.46 47.35 -22.36
C ALA A 6 42.10 46.77 -22.01
N MET A 7 42.07 45.78 -21.14
CA MET A 7 40.83 45.26 -20.52
C MET A 7 40.29 46.33 -19.57
N ASP A 8 39.01 46.61 -19.70
CA ASP A 8 38.28 47.56 -18.86
C ASP A 8 38.29 47.13 -17.41
N PRO A 9 38.71 47.96 -16.43
CA PRO A 9 38.74 47.62 -15.03
C PRO A 9 37.41 47.19 -14.44
N LEU A 10 36.31 47.63 -15.04
CA LEU A 10 34.95 47.28 -14.67
C LEU A 10 34.53 45.81 -15.03
N SER A 11 35.16 45.24 -16.07
CA SER A 11 34.93 43.85 -16.48
C SER A 11 35.62 42.84 -15.54
N ILE A 12 36.74 43.21 -14.91
CA ILE A 12 37.47 42.38 -13.95
C ILE A 12 36.71 42.33 -12.62
N GLY A 13 36.14 43.46 -12.17
CA GLY A 13 35.33 43.52 -10.95
C GLY A 13 34.06 42.66 -11.02
N SER A 14 33.36 42.66 -12.16
CA SER A 14 32.15 41.83 -12.34
C SER A 14 32.46 40.32 -12.42
N SER A 15 33.61 39.95 -13.02
CA SER A 15 34.07 38.58 -13.11
C SER A 15 34.51 38.03 -11.73
N VAL A 16 35.21 38.86 -10.91
CA VAL A 16 35.61 38.48 -9.54
C VAL A 16 34.38 38.37 -8.62
N LEU A 17 33.40 39.26 -8.75
CA LEU A 17 32.15 39.18 -7.98
C LEU A 17 31.32 37.91 -8.34
N SER A 18 31.30 37.56 -9.62
CA SER A 18 30.60 36.34 -10.08
C SER A 18 31.32 35.05 -9.66
N LEU A 19 32.65 35.06 -9.55
CA LEU A 19 33.43 33.96 -9.02
C LEU A 19 33.23 33.81 -7.51
N HIS A 20 33.22 34.90 -6.77
CA HIS A 20 32.98 34.90 -5.32
C HIS A 20 31.53 34.49 -4.97
N GLN A 21 30.56 34.87 -5.79
CA GLN A 21 29.16 34.36 -5.66
C GLN A 21 29.06 32.89 -6.00
N ARG A 22 29.82 32.36 -6.97
CA ARG A 22 29.86 30.93 -7.27
C ARG A 22 30.54 30.13 -6.16
N GLU A 23 31.67 30.59 -5.64
CA GLU A 23 32.36 29.95 -4.49
C GLU A 23 31.48 29.91 -3.25
N ASN A 24 30.79 31.00 -2.90
CA ASN A 24 29.86 31.04 -1.79
C ASN A 24 28.62 30.14 -2.04
N SER A 25 28.17 29.99 -3.29
CA SER A 25 27.10 29.09 -3.65
C SER A 25 27.52 27.63 -3.59
N GLU A 26 28.76 27.29 -3.95
CA GLU A 26 29.30 25.93 -3.85
C GLU A 26 29.59 25.56 -2.40
N HIS A 27 30.17 26.45 -1.62
CA HIS A 27 30.44 26.26 -0.20
C HIS A 27 29.13 26.05 0.59
N ASN A 28 28.07 26.80 0.29
CA ASN A 28 26.76 26.63 0.89
C ASN A 28 26.08 25.30 0.47
N LYS A 29 26.36 24.80 -0.74
CA LYS A 29 25.90 23.47 -1.18
C LYS A 29 26.64 22.34 -0.46
N ASP A 30 27.96 22.50 -0.27
CA ASP A 30 28.77 21.49 0.42
C ASP A 30 28.44 21.42 1.91
N ASP A 31 28.13 22.55 2.56
CA ASP A 31 27.68 22.59 3.94
C ASP A 31 26.28 21.99 4.09
N ALA A 32 25.35 22.32 3.20
CA ALA A 32 24.03 21.68 3.16
C ALA A 32 24.11 20.17 2.90
N PHE A 33 25.06 19.75 2.03
CA PHE A 33 25.28 18.33 1.75
C PHE A 33 25.88 17.58 2.95
N ARG A 34 26.85 18.22 3.66
CA ARG A 34 27.41 17.69 4.91
C ARG A 34 26.36 17.58 6.02
N GLU A 35 25.47 18.56 6.14
CA GLU A 35 24.37 18.56 7.09
C GLU A 35 23.34 17.44 6.79
N ILE A 36 23.05 17.22 5.50
CA ILE A 36 22.23 16.09 5.05
C ILE A 36 22.91 14.76 5.36
N ILE A 37 24.22 14.62 5.09
CA ILE A 37 24.98 13.40 5.41
C ILE A 37 25.04 13.17 6.93
N ALA A 38 25.24 14.21 7.72
CA ALA A 38 25.26 14.11 9.19
C ALA A 38 23.86 13.69 9.71
N SER A 39 22.80 14.26 9.16
CA SER A 39 21.41 13.89 9.46
C SER A 39 21.11 12.45 9.05
N CYS A 40 21.52 12.03 7.85
CA CYS A 40 21.40 10.65 7.40
C CYS A 40 22.20 9.67 8.26
N ARG A 41 23.39 10.07 8.72
CA ARG A 41 24.24 9.24 9.59
C ARG A 41 23.67 9.13 11.01
N SER A 42 23.06 10.20 11.54
CA SER A 42 22.35 10.17 12.83
C SER A 42 21.08 9.32 12.75
N LEU A 43 20.33 9.44 11.67
CA LEU A 43 19.17 8.59 11.37
C LEU A 43 19.57 7.11 11.25
N SER A 44 20.63 6.81 10.51
CA SER A 44 21.18 5.45 10.37
C SER A 44 21.60 4.84 11.70
N LYS A 45 22.25 5.61 12.58
CA LYS A 45 22.66 5.14 13.91
C LYS A 45 21.46 4.90 14.82
N TYR A 46 20.37 5.66 14.66
CA TYR A 46 19.11 5.46 15.39
C TYR A 46 18.34 4.26 14.84
N GLU A 47 18.39 4.03 13.53
CA GLU A 47 17.69 2.96 12.82
C GLU A 47 18.19 1.56 13.20
N THR A 48 19.40 1.40 13.73
CA THR A 48 19.94 0.07 14.13
C THR A 48 19.27 -0.53 15.37
N ASN A 49 18.46 0.24 16.13
CA ASN A 49 17.80 -0.28 17.32
C ASN A 49 16.40 -0.82 17.00
N THR A 50 16.26 -2.13 16.97
CA THR A 50 15.00 -2.85 16.68
C THR A 50 13.85 -2.48 17.64
N ARG A 51 14.15 -2.12 18.90
CA ARG A 51 13.13 -1.73 19.88
C ARG A 51 12.43 -0.41 19.53
N SER A 52 13.10 0.49 18.80
CA SER A 52 12.48 1.73 18.35
C SER A 52 11.53 1.53 17.16
N ALA A 53 11.59 0.39 16.49
CA ALA A 53 10.75 0.04 15.35
C ALA A 53 9.44 -0.68 15.73
N LEU A 54 9.26 -1.09 17.00
CA LEU A 54 8.10 -1.85 17.44
C LEU A 54 6.75 -1.22 17.09
N PRO A 55 6.50 0.11 17.29
CA PRO A 55 5.23 0.71 16.90
C PRO A 55 4.98 0.66 15.39
N GLN A 56 6.04 0.79 14.58
CA GLN A 56 5.95 0.70 13.13
C GLN A 56 5.63 -0.73 12.68
N ILE A 57 6.30 -1.73 13.27
CA ILE A 57 6.04 -3.16 13.02
C ILE A 57 4.60 -3.51 13.40
N PHE A 58 4.17 -3.08 14.59
CA PHE A 58 2.82 -3.30 15.08
C PHE A 58 1.77 -2.70 14.15
N SER A 59 1.94 -1.43 13.76
CA SER A 59 1.04 -0.75 12.84
C SER A 59 1.00 -1.42 11.47
N ALA A 60 2.16 -1.84 10.95
CA ALA A 60 2.28 -2.53 9.66
C ALA A 60 1.57 -3.90 9.68
N ILE A 61 1.75 -4.69 10.74
CA ILE A 61 1.10 -6.01 10.88
C ILE A 61 -0.43 -5.85 11.00
N ILE A 62 -0.91 -4.90 11.78
CA ILE A 62 -2.35 -4.64 11.89
C ILE A 62 -2.93 -4.17 10.54
N ALA A 63 -2.25 -3.29 9.82
CA ALA A 63 -2.68 -2.88 8.48
C ALA A 63 -2.67 -4.05 7.50
N ALA A 64 -1.70 -4.96 7.61
CA ALA A 64 -1.64 -6.19 6.83
C ALA A 64 -2.70 -7.22 7.22
N ALA A 65 -3.30 -7.13 8.43
CA ALA A 65 -4.25 -8.14 8.92
C ALA A 65 -5.48 -8.31 8.01
N PHE A 66 -5.86 -7.28 7.25
CA PHE A 66 -6.94 -7.39 6.28
C PHE A 66 -6.66 -8.43 5.17
N HIS A 67 -5.38 -8.76 4.90
CA HIS A 67 -5.02 -9.82 3.94
C HIS A 67 -5.52 -11.21 4.35
N ILE A 68 -5.87 -11.44 5.63
CA ILE A 68 -6.51 -12.69 6.04
C ILE A 68 -7.85 -12.90 5.32
N VAL A 69 -8.61 -11.81 5.13
CA VAL A 69 -9.90 -11.82 4.43
C VAL A 69 -9.70 -12.15 2.95
N ILE A 70 -8.61 -11.63 2.36
CA ILE A 70 -8.26 -11.90 0.96
C ILE A 70 -7.96 -13.39 0.78
N GLY A 71 -7.12 -13.96 1.66
CA GLY A 71 -6.80 -15.39 1.63
C GLY A 71 -8.04 -16.27 1.79
N ILE A 72 -8.90 -15.95 2.75
CA ILE A 72 -10.18 -16.65 2.95
C ILE A 72 -11.05 -16.55 1.71
N SER A 73 -11.20 -15.36 1.10
CA SER A 73 -12.05 -15.16 -0.08
C SER A 73 -11.56 -15.93 -1.30
N LEU A 74 -10.24 -16.02 -1.50
CA LEU A 74 -9.64 -16.81 -2.59
C LEU A 74 -9.89 -18.30 -2.39
N ALA A 75 -9.59 -18.83 -1.20
CA ALA A 75 -9.72 -20.24 -0.88
C ALA A 75 -11.19 -20.70 -0.77
N TYR A 76 -12.12 -19.79 -0.54
CA TYR A 76 -13.53 -20.13 -0.36
C TYR A 76 -14.17 -20.81 -1.58
N SER A 77 -13.67 -20.57 -2.79
CA SER A 77 -14.11 -21.28 -4.00
C SER A 77 -13.92 -22.80 -3.89
N ALA A 78 -12.79 -23.23 -3.32
CA ALA A 78 -12.49 -24.64 -3.13
C ALA A 78 -13.41 -25.34 -2.10
N ILE A 79 -14.04 -24.56 -1.21
CA ILE A 79 -15.04 -25.05 -0.25
C ILE A 79 -16.43 -25.09 -0.88
N LEU A 80 -16.79 -24.00 -1.57
CA LEU A 80 -18.12 -23.75 -2.10
C LEU A 80 -18.45 -24.69 -3.27
N ILE A 81 -17.53 -24.81 -4.23
CA ILE A 81 -17.78 -25.54 -5.47
C ILE A 81 -18.13 -27.03 -5.22
N PRO A 82 -17.35 -27.82 -4.45
CA PRO A 82 -17.67 -29.21 -4.21
C PRO A 82 -19.01 -29.40 -3.50
N GLN A 83 -19.36 -28.49 -2.56
CA GLN A 83 -20.63 -28.55 -1.84
C GLN A 83 -21.85 -28.16 -2.70
N LEU A 84 -21.66 -27.35 -3.76
CA LEU A 84 -22.70 -27.01 -4.73
C LEU A 84 -22.84 -28.05 -5.85
N GLU A 85 -21.80 -28.79 -6.15
CA GLU A 85 -21.82 -29.88 -7.14
C GLU A 85 -22.37 -31.20 -6.56
N ASP A 86 -22.54 -31.27 -5.24
CA ASP A 86 -23.18 -32.40 -4.59
C ASP A 86 -24.65 -32.49 -5.03
N PRO A 87 -25.14 -33.66 -5.51
CA PRO A 87 -26.53 -33.84 -5.92
C PRO A 87 -27.56 -33.56 -4.81
N SER A 88 -27.16 -33.59 -3.56
CA SER A 88 -28.01 -33.27 -2.39
C SER A 88 -28.08 -31.76 -2.07
N SER A 89 -27.38 -30.92 -2.81
CA SER A 89 -27.32 -29.48 -2.57
C SER A 89 -28.65 -28.80 -2.96
N ASP A 90 -29.08 -27.82 -2.14
CA ASP A 90 -30.26 -26.99 -2.41
C ASP A 90 -30.11 -26.16 -3.72
N ILE A 91 -28.86 -25.85 -4.10
CA ILE A 91 -28.55 -25.07 -5.29
C ILE A 91 -27.66 -25.90 -6.19
N VAL A 92 -28.23 -26.42 -7.27
CA VAL A 92 -27.45 -27.18 -8.26
C VAL A 92 -26.82 -26.22 -9.26
N VAL A 93 -25.50 -26.37 -9.48
CA VAL A 93 -24.72 -25.57 -10.42
C VAL A 93 -24.14 -26.44 -11.55
N THR A 94 -24.05 -25.85 -12.72
CA THR A 94 -23.36 -26.47 -13.87
C THR A 94 -21.86 -26.26 -13.76
N LYS A 95 -21.05 -27.10 -14.42
CA LYS A 95 -19.58 -26.94 -14.46
C LYS A 95 -19.13 -25.56 -14.97
N SER A 96 -19.87 -24.97 -15.92
CA SER A 96 -19.63 -23.61 -16.38
C SER A 96 -19.86 -22.57 -15.28
N GLN A 97 -20.92 -22.74 -14.50
CA GLN A 97 -21.23 -21.86 -13.36
C GLN A 97 -20.18 -21.98 -12.24
N SER A 98 -19.69 -23.20 -11.94
CA SER A 98 -18.59 -23.42 -11.00
C SER A 98 -17.33 -22.68 -11.42
N SER A 99 -17.00 -22.72 -12.72
CA SER A 99 -15.85 -21.98 -13.26
C SER A 99 -15.99 -20.47 -13.10
N TRP A 100 -17.21 -19.94 -13.30
CA TRP A 100 -17.48 -18.51 -13.07
C TRP A 100 -17.36 -18.13 -11.58
N ILE A 101 -17.88 -18.96 -10.66
CA ILE A 101 -17.74 -18.75 -9.22
C ILE A 101 -16.26 -18.63 -8.80
N ALA A 102 -15.39 -19.47 -9.38
CA ALA A 102 -13.95 -19.44 -9.12
C ALA A 102 -13.28 -18.19 -9.69
N SER A 103 -13.59 -17.83 -10.95
CA SER A 103 -12.83 -16.83 -11.72
C SER A 103 -13.22 -15.40 -11.44
N ILE A 104 -14.48 -15.14 -11.06
CA ILE A 104 -15.02 -13.77 -10.96
C ILE A 104 -14.25 -12.89 -9.97
N ILE A 105 -13.71 -13.46 -8.89
CA ILE A 105 -12.90 -12.71 -7.91
C ILE A 105 -11.66 -12.12 -8.59
N VAL A 106 -10.98 -12.92 -9.41
CA VAL A 106 -9.76 -12.49 -10.10
C VAL A 106 -10.07 -11.40 -11.12
N ILE A 107 -11.22 -11.51 -11.81
CA ILE A 107 -11.68 -10.49 -12.76
C ILE A 107 -11.96 -9.15 -12.04
N MET A 108 -12.42 -9.19 -10.81
CA MET A 108 -12.70 -7.99 -10.02
C MET A 108 -11.43 -7.27 -9.51
N VAL A 109 -10.27 -7.95 -9.49
CA VAL A 109 -9.02 -7.36 -8.96
C VAL A 109 -8.56 -6.12 -9.73
N PRO A 110 -8.44 -6.10 -11.07
CA PRO A 110 -8.04 -4.90 -11.80
C PRO A 110 -9.03 -3.74 -11.58
N ILE A 111 -10.32 -4.02 -11.58
CA ILE A 111 -11.37 -3.01 -11.39
C ILE A 111 -11.26 -2.41 -9.98
N GLY A 112 -11.24 -3.25 -8.96
CA GLY A 112 -11.14 -2.79 -7.57
C GLY A 112 -9.84 -2.05 -7.26
N SER A 113 -8.70 -2.44 -7.88
CA SER A 113 -7.43 -1.77 -7.66
C SER A 113 -7.38 -0.35 -8.24
N LEU A 114 -8.06 -0.10 -9.36
CA LEU A 114 -8.22 1.26 -9.90
C LEU A 114 -9.04 2.14 -8.94
N PHE A 115 -10.14 1.61 -8.41
CA PHE A 115 -10.93 2.31 -7.38
C PHE A 115 -10.13 2.53 -6.11
N ALA A 116 -9.34 1.56 -5.66
CA ALA A 116 -8.48 1.70 -4.49
C ALA A 116 -7.51 2.86 -4.62
N GLY A 117 -6.87 3.02 -5.78
CA GLY A 117 -5.96 4.13 -6.06
C GLY A 117 -6.61 5.50 -5.84
N VAL A 118 -7.80 5.69 -6.40
CA VAL A 118 -8.57 6.93 -6.24
C VAL A 118 -9.02 7.12 -4.78
N MET A 119 -9.59 6.08 -4.18
CA MET A 119 -10.13 6.16 -2.81
C MET A 119 -9.05 6.46 -1.76
N MET A 120 -7.87 5.82 -1.84
CA MET A 120 -6.80 6.08 -0.88
C MET A 120 -6.20 7.48 -0.99
N GLU A 121 -6.34 8.14 -2.13
CA GLU A 121 -5.92 9.53 -2.28
C GLU A 121 -6.90 10.48 -1.56
N PHE A 122 -8.21 10.23 -1.66
CA PHE A 122 -9.22 11.09 -1.05
C PHE A 122 -9.44 10.79 0.44
N LEU A 123 -9.57 9.53 0.82
CA LEU A 123 -9.96 9.09 2.17
C LEU A 123 -8.78 8.77 3.09
N GLY A 124 -7.62 8.49 2.51
CA GLY A 124 -6.46 7.98 3.25
C GLY A 124 -6.32 6.46 3.11
N ARG A 125 -5.21 5.94 3.62
CA ARG A 125 -4.85 4.53 3.43
C ARG A 125 -5.71 3.63 4.31
N LEU A 126 -5.77 3.92 5.60
CA LEU A 126 -6.51 3.10 6.56
C LEU A 126 -8.03 3.23 6.40
N ASN A 127 -8.53 4.43 6.10
CA ASN A 127 -9.96 4.62 5.86
C ASN A 127 -10.42 3.86 4.61
N THR A 128 -9.59 3.75 3.58
CA THR A 128 -9.92 2.95 2.39
C THR A 128 -10.01 1.46 2.73
N ILE A 129 -9.12 0.93 3.58
CA ILE A 129 -9.20 -0.46 4.06
C ILE A 129 -10.51 -0.68 4.84
N LYS A 130 -10.86 0.24 5.75
CA LYS A 130 -12.10 0.16 6.52
C LYS A 130 -13.34 0.19 5.63
N LEU A 131 -13.34 1.05 4.62
CA LEU A 131 -14.44 1.14 3.66
C LEU A 131 -14.56 -0.11 2.79
N ALA A 132 -13.44 -0.78 2.46
CA ALA A 132 -13.45 -2.05 1.73
C ALA A 132 -14.20 -3.16 2.49
N ALA A 133 -14.27 -3.10 3.82
CA ALA A 133 -15.04 -4.06 4.61
C ALA A 133 -16.54 -3.99 4.36
N VAL A 134 -17.09 -2.83 3.96
CA VAL A 134 -18.54 -2.68 3.72
C VAL A 134 -19.01 -3.59 2.58
N PRO A 135 -18.50 -3.47 1.33
CA PRO A 135 -18.89 -4.39 0.27
C PRO A 135 -18.48 -5.84 0.57
N CYS A 136 -17.42 -6.08 1.34
CA CYS A 136 -17.04 -7.42 1.76
C CYS A 136 -18.11 -8.08 2.64
N ILE A 137 -18.58 -7.38 3.67
CA ILE A 137 -19.62 -7.88 4.58
C ILE A 137 -20.93 -8.11 3.84
N ILE A 138 -21.36 -7.16 3.00
CA ILE A 138 -22.56 -7.31 2.16
C ILE A 138 -22.42 -8.54 1.25
N GLY A 139 -21.24 -8.74 0.66
CA GLY A 139 -20.94 -9.91 -0.17
C GLY A 139 -21.03 -11.22 0.60
N TRP A 140 -20.50 -11.30 1.81
CA TRP A 140 -20.61 -12.49 2.66
C TRP A 140 -22.04 -12.78 3.09
N ILE A 141 -22.83 -11.74 3.42
CA ILE A 141 -24.27 -11.88 3.71
C ILE A 141 -25.01 -12.41 2.49
N ALA A 142 -24.75 -11.85 1.30
CA ALA A 142 -25.38 -12.30 0.06
C ALA A 142 -25.07 -13.78 -0.24
N ILE A 143 -23.83 -14.23 0.02
CA ILE A 143 -23.46 -15.64 -0.12
C ILE A 143 -24.18 -16.48 0.95
N ALA A 144 -24.14 -16.10 2.22
CA ALA A 144 -24.69 -16.88 3.32
C ALA A 144 -26.21 -17.11 3.20
N MET A 145 -26.92 -16.12 2.65
CA MET A 145 -28.37 -16.13 2.44
C MET A 145 -28.76 -16.53 1.01
N ALA A 146 -27.84 -16.96 0.17
CA ALA A 146 -28.12 -17.27 -1.22
C ALA A 146 -29.09 -18.44 -1.36
N ASP A 147 -30.11 -18.24 -2.17
CA ASP A 147 -31.11 -19.23 -2.61
C ASP A 147 -30.93 -19.62 -4.09
N SER A 148 -30.07 -18.92 -4.79
CA SER A 148 -29.80 -19.11 -6.21
C SER A 148 -28.35 -18.80 -6.58
N PHE A 149 -27.89 -19.34 -7.73
CA PHE A 149 -26.59 -19.04 -8.31
C PHE A 149 -26.34 -17.53 -8.44
N PHE A 150 -27.40 -16.75 -8.75
CA PHE A 150 -27.27 -15.30 -8.93
C PHE A 150 -26.76 -14.59 -7.66
N TRP A 151 -27.33 -14.91 -6.49
CA TRP A 151 -26.89 -14.30 -5.22
C TRP A 151 -25.47 -14.71 -4.83
N ILE A 152 -25.09 -15.95 -5.12
CA ILE A 152 -23.71 -16.40 -4.94
C ILE A 152 -22.76 -15.54 -5.80
N MET A 153 -23.10 -15.32 -7.07
CA MET A 153 -22.30 -14.49 -7.98
C MET A 153 -22.20 -13.04 -7.52
N VAL A 154 -23.31 -12.44 -7.10
CA VAL A 154 -23.32 -11.07 -6.52
C VAL A 154 -22.37 -10.99 -5.33
N GLY A 155 -22.47 -11.94 -4.41
CA GLY A 155 -21.59 -11.97 -3.25
C GLY A 155 -20.11 -12.16 -3.62
N ARG A 156 -19.80 -13.00 -4.62
CA ARG A 156 -18.43 -13.21 -5.12
C ARG A 156 -17.84 -11.96 -5.80
N VAL A 157 -18.66 -11.23 -6.57
CA VAL A 157 -18.28 -9.93 -7.15
C VAL A 157 -17.94 -8.93 -6.05
N LEU A 158 -18.81 -8.78 -5.05
CA LEU A 158 -18.61 -7.83 -3.95
C LEU A 158 -17.41 -8.18 -3.08
N THR A 159 -17.22 -9.45 -2.73
CA THR A 159 -16.05 -9.88 -1.95
C THR A 159 -14.76 -9.74 -2.75
N GLY A 160 -14.74 -10.06 -4.04
CA GLY A 160 -13.59 -9.86 -4.93
C GLY A 160 -13.21 -8.38 -5.08
N PHE A 161 -14.19 -7.52 -5.28
CA PHE A 161 -14.01 -6.07 -5.35
C PHE A 161 -13.44 -5.51 -4.04
N ALA A 162 -14.00 -5.93 -2.90
CA ALA A 162 -13.54 -5.54 -1.58
C ALA A 162 -12.09 -5.97 -1.30
N CYS A 163 -11.72 -7.20 -1.68
CA CYS A 163 -10.34 -7.70 -1.55
C CYS A 163 -9.35 -6.83 -2.33
N ALA A 164 -9.70 -6.44 -3.54
CA ALA A 164 -8.86 -5.59 -4.37
C ALA A 164 -8.69 -4.18 -3.78
N ILE A 165 -9.78 -3.58 -3.28
CA ILE A 165 -9.74 -2.25 -2.62
C ILE A 165 -8.91 -2.30 -1.34
N GLY A 166 -8.95 -3.39 -0.56
CA GLY A 166 -8.22 -3.48 0.71
C GLY A 166 -6.73 -3.79 0.58
N THR A 167 -6.30 -4.44 -0.50
CA THR A 167 -4.90 -4.87 -0.70
C THR A 167 -3.95 -3.69 -0.91
N SER A 168 -4.23 -2.84 -1.88
CA SER A 168 -3.32 -1.76 -2.30
C SER A 168 -3.05 -0.74 -1.20
N PRO A 169 -4.06 -0.23 -0.46
CA PRO A 169 -3.83 0.74 0.61
C PRO A 169 -3.01 0.17 1.76
N ALA A 170 -3.14 -1.12 2.09
CA ALA A 170 -2.36 -1.76 3.13
C ALA A 170 -0.86 -1.77 2.79
N ILE A 171 -0.51 -2.14 1.55
CA ILE A 171 0.88 -2.12 1.06
C ILE A 171 1.44 -0.70 1.07
N VAL A 172 0.67 0.28 0.57
CA VAL A 172 1.09 1.68 0.55
C VAL A 172 1.29 2.18 1.97
N TYR A 173 0.36 1.91 2.90
CA TYR A 173 0.51 2.27 4.30
C TYR A 173 1.79 1.71 4.90
N ILE A 174 2.05 0.41 4.73
CA ILE A 174 3.27 -0.24 5.22
C ILE A 174 4.52 0.44 4.66
N THR A 175 4.55 0.80 3.38
CA THR A 175 5.71 1.48 2.78
C THR A 175 5.92 2.90 3.32
N GLU A 176 4.85 3.58 3.72
CA GLU A 176 4.91 4.95 4.23
C GLU A 176 5.30 5.05 5.71
N VAL A 177 4.98 4.02 6.51
CA VAL A 177 5.27 4.02 7.95
C VAL A 177 6.52 3.24 8.34
N SER A 178 6.97 2.32 7.48
CA SER A 178 8.09 1.43 7.78
C SER A 178 9.42 2.05 7.42
N ARG A 179 10.42 1.78 8.26
CA ARG A 179 11.83 2.12 7.98
C ARG A 179 12.32 1.39 6.72
N PRO A 180 13.24 1.99 5.95
CA PRO A 180 13.75 1.42 4.70
C PRO A 180 14.34 0.01 4.85
N ASP A 181 15.07 -0.26 5.95
CA ASP A 181 15.72 -1.54 6.25
C ASP A 181 14.73 -2.69 6.49
N MET A 182 13.55 -2.41 7.03
CA MET A 182 12.52 -3.41 7.37
C MET A 182 11.34 -3.44 6.38
N ARG A 183 11.27 -2.49 5.46
CA ARG A 183 10.14 -2.30 4.54
C ARG A 183 9.83 -3.55 3.73
N GLY A 184 10.86 -4.21 3.17
CA GLY A 184 10.70 -5.43 2.39
C GLY A 184 10.07 -6.58 3.19
N SER A 185 10.57 -6.82 4.40
CA SER A 185 10.04 -7.86 5.29
C SER A 185 8.60 -7.57 5.73
N LEU A 186 8.28 -6.31 6.01
CA LEU A 186 6.93 -5.91 6.44
C LEU A 186 5.91 -5.96 5.28
N ILE A 187 6.30 -5.64 4.06
CA ILE A 187 5.44 -5.82 2.88
C ILE A 187 5.13 -7.30 2.67
N SER A 188 6.10 -8.20 2.88
CA SER A 188 5.91 -9.64 2.75
C SER A 188 4.97 -10.24 3.80
N SER A 189 4.69 -9.52 4.90
CA SER A 189 3.70 -9.96 5.89
C SER A 189 2.28 -10.07 5.32
N GLY A 190 1.92 -9.22 4.33
CA GLY A 190 0.60 -9.27 3.68
C GLY A 190 0.32 -10.63 3.03
N PRO A 191 1.11 -11.08 2.04
CA PRO A 191 0.98 -12.41 1.44
C PRO A 191 1.05 -13.55 2.46
N THR A 192 1.89 -13.44 3.48
CA THR A 192 1.99 -14.44 4.55
C THR A 192 0.68 -14.57 5.34
N ILE A 193 0.07 -13.44 5.72
CA ILE A 193 -1.22 -13.41 6.40
C ILE A 193 -2.34 -13.91 5.47
N ALA A 194 -2.28 -13.62 4.17
CA ALA A 194 -3.22 -14.16 3.20
C ALA A 194 -3.11 -15.69 3.11
N SER A 195 -1.89 -16.24 3.08
CA SER A 195 -1.69 -17.71 3.10
C SER A 195 -2.26 -18.35 4.38
N LEU A 196 -2.08 -17.69 5.53
CA LEU A 196 -2.73 -18.14 6.79
C LEU A 196 -4.26 -18.12 6.66
N GLY A 197 -4.82 -17.09 6.01
CA GLY A 197 -6.26 -17.00 5.71
C GLY A 197 -6.76 -18.18 4.87
N MET A 198 -5.97 -18.60 3.88
CA MET A 198 -6.30 -19.78 3.05
C MET A 198 -6.31 -21.07 3.88
N VAL A 199 -5.31 -21.28 4.73
CA VAL A 199 -5.27 -22.45 5.64
C VAL A 199 -6.50 -22.47 6.56
N ILE A 200 -6.86 -21.33 7.15
CA ILE A 200 -8.05 -21.20 7.99
C ILE A 200 -9.33 -21.51 7.20
N ALA A 201 -9.42 -21.07 5.93
CA ALA A 201 -10.55 -21.37 5.08
C ALA A 201 -10.68 -22.87 4.83
N TYR A 202 -9.62 -23.55 4.40
CA TYR A 202 -9.63 -24.99 4.17
C TYR A 202 -9.97 -25.78 5.45
N ALA A 203 -9.41 -25.42 6.60
CA ALA A 203 -9.73 -26.05 7.86
C ALA A 203 -11.22 -25.92 8.22
N LYS A 204 -11.81 -24.74 7.99
CA LYS A 204 -13.27 -24.56 8.18
C LYS A 204 -14.10 -25.37 7.19
N GLY A 205 -13.68 -25.38 5.91
CA GLY A 205 -14.40 -26.08 4.85
C GLY A 205 -14.43 -27.60 5.01
N ALA A 206 -13.44 -28.18 5.71
CA ALA A 206 -13.41 -29.60 6.02
C ALA A 206 -14.52 -30.06 6.97
N TYR A 207 -15.04 -29.16 7.83
CA TYR A 207 -15.97 -29.51 8.89
C TYR A 207 -17.30 -28.77 8.83
N LEU A 208 -17.38 -27.67 8.11
CA LEU A 208 -18.51 -26.75 8.14
C LEU A 208 -19.17 -26.61 6.76
N ASN A 209 -20.49 -26.40 6.77
CA ASN A 209 -21.24 -26.05 5.57
C ASN A 209 -20.82 -24.66 5.05
N TRP A 210 -20.82 -24.49 3.73
CA TRP A 210 -20.43 -23.26 3.06
C TRP A 210 -21.18 -22.00 3.54
N ARG A 211 -22.48 -22.13 3.90
CA ARG A 211 -23.28 -21.01 4.45
C ARG A 211 -22.74 -20.56 5.81
N LEU A 212 -22.44 -21.52 6.69
CA LEU A 212 -21.90 -21.23 8.03
C LEU A 212 -20.49 -20.61 7.93
N VAL A 213 -19.67 -21.12 7.00
CA VAL A 213 -18.35 -20.51 6.72
C VAL A 213 -18.50 -19.07 6.27
N ALA A 214 -19.48 -18.73 5.42
CA ALA A 214 -19.75 -17.36 4.97
C ALA A 214 -20.13 -16.44 6.14
N TRP A 215 -20.97 -16.88 7.08
CA TRP A 215 -21.29 -16.12 8.31
C TRP A 215 -20.06 -15.87 9.18
N ILE A 216 -19.23 -16.89 9.39
CA ILE A 216 -17.98 -16.75 10.16
C ILE A 216 -17.02 -15.77 9.49
N ASN A 217 -17.00 -15.69 8.16
CA ASN A 217 -16.10 -14.79 7.42
C ASN A 217 -16.44 -13.31 7.64
N ILE A 218 -17.65 -12.98 8.03
CA ILE A 218 -18.03 -11.61 8.45
C ILE A 218 -17.22 -11.21 9.68
N VAL A 219 -17.05 -12.11 10.65
CA VAL A 219 -16.26 -11.86 11.86
C VAL A 219 -14.78 -11.62 11.49
N TYR A 220 -14.22 -12.46 10.60
CA TYR A 220 -12.85 -12.25 10.10
C TYR A 220 -12.67 -10.93 9.35
N THR A 221 -13.72 -10.39 8.73
CA THR A 221 -13.69 -9.08 8.09
C THR A 221 -13.74 -7.94 9.12
N LEU A 222 -14.53 -8.09 10.19
CA LEU A 222 -14.69 -7.05 11.21
C LEU A 222 -13.45 -6.89 12.09
N VAL A 223 -12.79 -7.99 12.46
CA VAL A 223 -11.64 -7.96 13.38
C VAL A 223 -10.51 -7.04 12.90
N PRO A 224 -9.97 -7.16 11.67
CA PRO A 224 -8.95 -6.24 11.18
C PRO A 224 -9.39 -4.79 11.18
N VAL A 225 -10.65 -4.51 10.83
CA VAL A 225 -11.20 -3.15 10.80
C VAL A 225 -11.23 -2.53 12.19
N ILE A 226 -11.67 -3.29 13.18
CA ILE A 226 -11.69 -2.85 14.58
C ILE A 226 -10.27 -2.59 15.08
N LEU A 227 -9.33 -3.50 14.79
CA LEU A 227 -7.93 -3.34 15.18
C LEU A 227 -7.29 -2.09 14.54
N ILE A 228 -7.54 -1.85 13.25
CA ILE A 228 -7.07 -0.65 12.55
C ILE A 228 -7.66 0.61 13.21
N GLN A 229 -8.95 0.60 13.50
CA GLN A 229 -9.63 1.78 14.06
C GLN A 229 -9.13 2.14 15.46
N LEU A 230 -8.79 1.14 16.29
CA LEU A 230 -8.44 1.35 17.68
C LEU A 230 -6.95 1.63 17.89
N PHE A 231 -6.08 1.02 17.10
CA PHE A 231 -4.65 0.94 17.42
C PHE A 231 -3.73 1.59 16.41
N VAL A 232 -4.20 1.94 15.21
CA VAL A 232 -3.32 2.37 14.13
C VAL A 232 -3.65 3.78 13.68
N PRO A 233 -2.69 4.74 13.75
CA PRO A 233 -2.87 6.07 13.22
C PRO A 233 -2.76 6.08 11.69
N GLU A 234 -3.41 7.06 11.04
CA GLU A 234 -3.33 7.23 9.58
C GLU A 234 -1.91 7.63 9.14
N SER A 235 -1.60 7.39 7.88
CA SER A 235 -0.28 7.67 7.32
C SER A 235 0.14 9.13 7.48
N PRO A 236 1.32 9.41 8.07
CA PRO A 236 1.82 10.77 8.21
C PRO A 236 2.10 11.42 6.85
N VAL A 237 2.55 10.65 5.87
CA VAL A 237 2.81 11.14 4.50
C VAL A 237 1.52 11.66 3.86
N TRP A 238 0.43 10.89 3.98
CA TRP A 238 -0.86 11.30 3.47
C TRP A 238 -1.43 12.50 4.22
N LEU A 239 -1.33 12.53 5.56
CA LEU A 239 -1.80 13.64 6.38
C LEU A 239 -1.09 14.95 6.02
N VAL A 240 0.23 14.93 5.81
CA VAL A 240 0.99 16.09 5.34
C VAL A 240 0.54 16.50 3.94
N SER A 241 0.31 15.57 3.02
CA SER A 241 -0.18 15.88 1.66
C SER A 241 -1.53 16.60 1.67
N LYS A 242 -2.38 16.31 2.66
CA LYS A 242 -3.69 16.96 2.86
C LYS A 242 -3.63 18.24 3.71
N GLY A 243 -2.45 18.65 4.17
CA GLY A 243 -2.28 19.85 5.01
C GLY A 243 -2.64 19.66 6.48
N ARG A 244 -2.90 18.43 6.92
CA ARG A 244 -3.23 18.07 8.31
C ARG A 244 -1.96 17.85 9.13
N ILE A 245 -1.18 18.93 9.33
CA ILE A 245 0.16 18.86 9.93
C ILE A 245 0.11 18.40 11.40
N GLU A 246 -0.87 18.85 12.18
CA GLU A 246 -1.02 18.46 13.59
C GLU A 246 -1.28 16.96 13.74
N ASP A 247 -2.14 16.39 12.89
CA ASP A 247 -2.44 14.97 12.92
C ASP A 247 -1.26 14.14 12.43
N ALA A 248 -0.50 14.65 11.45
CA ALA A 248 0.74 14.04 11.00
C ALA A 248 1.78 13.99 12.13
N ALA A 249 1.91 15.07 12.91
CA ALA A 249 2.79 15.12 14.08
C ALA A 249 2.37 14.09 15.14
N LYS A 250 1.07 13.93 15.42
CA LYS A 250 0.56 12.92 16.35
C LYS A 250 0.87 11.50 15.85
N SER A 251 0.66 11.24 14.55
CA SER A 251 0.96 9.95 13.93
C SER A 251 2.45 9.62 14.02
N LEU A 252 3.34 10.57 13.71
CA LEU A 252 4.78 10.40 13.82
C LEU A 252 5.22 10.15 15.27
N ARG A 253 4.71 10.90 16.23
CA ARG A 253 5.01 10.67 17.66
C ARG A 253 4.61 9.26 18.10
N PHE A 254 3.51 8.72 17.63
CA PHE A 254 3.10 7.34 17.90
C PHE A 254 4.07 6.34 17.27
N LEU A 255 4.41 6.51 15.98
CA LEU A 255 5.26 5.58 15.23
C LEU A 255 6.72 5.55 15.70
N TYR A 256 7.20 6.67 16.27
CA TYR A 256 8.57 6.79 16.79
C TYR A 256 8.65 6.68 18.31
N LYS A 257 7.53 6.38 19.00
CA LYS A 257 7.49 6.23 20.46
C LYS A 257 8.38 5.06 20.90
N LYS A 258 9.41 5.39 21.67
CA LYS A 258 10.38 4.44 22.21
C LYS A 258 9.96 4.00 23.62
N TYR A 259 9.94 2.71 23.88
CA TYR A 259 9.72 2.16 25.21
C TYR A 259 11.04 1.59 25.77
N PRO A 260 11.48 1.86 27.01
CA PRO A 260 11.39 3.08 27.82
C PRO A 260 12.62 3.96 27.58
N GLN A 261 12.46 5.23 27.23
CA GLN A 261 13.60 6.19 27.16
C GLN A 261 13.11 7.65 27.24
N PRO A 262 14.00 8.63 27.59
CA PRO A 262 13.62 10.00 27.89
C PRO A 262 12.96 10.71 26.69
N GLU A 263 11.91 11.44 26.98
CA GLU A 263 10.99 12.10 26.04
C GLU A 263 11.63 13.05 25.01
N HIS A 264 12.85 13.56 25.30
CA HIS A 264 13.47 14.59 24.46
C HIS A 264 14.01 14.07 23.11
N THR A 265 14.50 12.81 23.05
CA THR A 265 15.13 12.29 21.80
C THR A 265 14.08 11.89 20.77
N ASP A 266 12.93 11.37 21.22
CA ASP A 266 11.85 10.90 20.35
C ASP A 266 11.08 12.07 19.73
N GLN A 267 10.93 13.19 20.49
CA GLN A 267 10.36 14.42 19.97
C GLN A 267 11.19 14.99 18.84
N THR A 268 12.52 15.08 19.02
CA THR A 268 13.43 15.62 18.01
C THR A 268 13.37 14.85 16.70
N LEU A 269 13.34 13.51 16.75
CA LEU A 269 13.31 12.69 15.54
C LEU A 269 11.98 12.78 14.78
N SER A 270 10.86 12.78 15.51
CA SER A 270 9.54 12.94 14.91
C SER A 270 9.38 14.33 14.28
N GLU A 271 9.96 15.36 14.89
CA GLU A 271 9.96 16.74 14.37
C GLU A 271 10.85 16.89 13.13
N MET A 272 12.04 16.27 13.12
CA MET A 272 12.91 16.23 11.95
C MET A 272 12.23 15.53 10.77
N HIS A 273 11.57 14.40 10.99
CA HIS A 273 10.85 13.70 9.94
C HIS A 273 9.64 14.51 9.44
N LEU A 274 8.92 15.15 10.34
CA LEU A 274 7.82 16.04 9.98
C LEU A 274 8.28 17.21 9.12
N SER A 275 9.38 17.87 9.49
CA SER A 275 9.95 18.99 8.72
C SER A 275 10.42 18.55 7.33
N ALA A 276 10.99 17.35 7.20
CA ALA A 276 11.38 16.78 5.92
C ALA A 276 10.14 16.52 5.02
N LEU A 277 9.06 15.97 5.56
CA LEU A 277 7.81 15.73 4.82
C LEU A 277 7.14 17.04 4.38
N ILE A 278 7.16 18.07 5.23
CA ILE A 278 6.61 19.39 4.89
C ILE A 278 7.42 20.01 3.74
N LYS A 279 8.75 19.98 3.83
CA LYS A 279 9.65 20.49 2.78
C LYS A 279 9.46 19.75 1.46
N GLU A 280 9.29 18.43 1.49
CA GLU A 280 8.99 17.64 0.28
C GLU A 280 7.64 18.05 -0.35
N ARG A 281 6.61 18.27 0.47
CA ARG A 281 5.32 18.77 0.01
C ARG A 281 5.43 20.14 -0.64
N GLU A 282 6.12 21.07 0.00
CA GLU A 282 6.33 22.43 -0.52
C GLU A 282 7.08 22.40 -1.85
N ASN A 283 8.11 21.56 -1.98
CA ASN A 283 8.83 21.38 -3.23
C ASN A 283 7.91 20.83 -4.34
N LYS A 284 7.07 19.84 -4.05
CA LYS A 284 6.08 19.30 -5.00
C LYS A 284 5.06 20.36 -5.44
N ILE A 285 4.60 21.22 -4.53
CA ILE A 285 3.70 22.34 -4.85
C ILE A 285 4.41 23.33 -5.75
N ARG A 286 5.63 23.73 -5.41
CA ARG A 286 6.44 24.68 -6.21
C ARG A 286 6.76 24.15 -7.60
N GLU A 287 7.03 22.84 -7.72
CA GLU A 287 7.21 22.18 -9.01
C GLU A 287 5.92 22.14 -9.82
N ALA A 288 4.79 21.89 -9.18
CA ALA A 288 3.47 21.91 -9.80
C ALA A 288 3.08 23.31 -10.29
N GLU A 289 3.36 24.36 -9.50
CA GLU A 289 3.11 25.77 -9.87
C GLU A 289 3.98 26.20 -11.06
N LYS A 290 5.26 25.78 -11.11
CA LYS A 290 6.14 26.03 -12.26
C LYS A 290 5.70 25.29 -13.52
N SER A 291 4.86 24.29 -13.38
CA SER A 291 4.39 23.43 -14.46
C SER A 291 2.91 23.65 -14.81
N VAL A 292 2.42 24.91 -14.78
CA VAL A 292 1.05 25.28 -15.20
C VAL A 292 0.76 24.85 -16.66
N ASP A 293 1.80 24.61 -17.47
CA ASP A 293 1.71 23.92 -18.76
C ASP A 293 1.64 22.36 -18.66
N ALA A 294 1.64 21.80 -17.46
CA ALA A 294 1.94 20.38 -17.21
C ALA A 294 0.73 19.44 -17.23
N ASN A 295 -0.49 19.91 -17.48
CA ASN A 295 -1.63 18.99 -17.62
C ASN A 295 -1.51 18.12 -18.89
N LYS A 296 -0.74 18.54 -19.89
CA LYS A 296 -0.27 17.70 -21.01
C LYS A 296 0.95 16.83 -20.67
N SER A 297 1.64 17.08 -19.55
CA SER A 297 2.93 16.48 -19.22
C SER A 297 2.82 15.19 -18.40
N LYS A 298 1.74 14.96 -17.61
CA LYS A 298 1.61 13.75 -16.78
C LYS A 298 1.53 12.48 -17.64
N LEU A 299 0.71 12.48 -18.68
CA LEU A 299 0.64 11.36 -19.63
C LEU A 299 1.93 11.21 -20.46
N ARG A 300 2.57 12.32 -20.83
CA ARG A 300 3.89 12.28 -21.51
C ARG A 300 5.00 11.70 -20.61
N GLY A 301 4.88 11.82 -19.29
CA GLY A 301 5.81 11.21 -18.33
C GLY A 301 5.83 9.68 -18.44
N PHE A 302 4.69 9.05 -18.68
CA PHE A 302 4.60 7.60 -18.90
C PHE A 302 5.21 7.16 -20.23
N LEU A 303 5.25 8.03 -21.22
CA LEU A 303 5.86 7.75 -22.53
C LEU A 303 7.39 7.93 -22.54
N LYS A 304 7.99 8.48 -21.47
CA LYS A 304 9.43 8.54 -21.33
C LYS A 304 10.01 7.14 -21.01
N PRO A 305 11.27 6.83 -21.41
CA PRO A 305 11.91 5.55 -21.16
C PRO A 305 11.91 5.15 -19.67
N THR A 306 12.00 6.12 -18.78
CA THR A 306 11.92 5.94 -17.32
C THR A 306 10.52 5.55 -16.82
N GLY A 307 9.47 5.83 -17.57
CA GLY A 307 8.10 5.46 -17.24
C GLY A 307 7.69 4.11 -17.81
N TYR A 308 7.83 3.89 -19.13
CA TYR A 308 7.30 2.68 -19.76
C TYR A 308 8.17 1.42 -19.55
N LYS A 309 9.50 1.56 -19.44
CA LYS A 309 10.40 0.39 -19.27
C LYS A 309 10.07 -0.44 -18.03
N PRO A 310 9.92 0.14 -16.82
CA PRO A 310 9.50 -0.63 -15.64
C PRO A 310 8.12 -1.28 -15.82
N MET A 311 7.19 -0.61 -16.49
CA MET A 311 5.85 -1.15 -16.73
C MET A 311 5.89 -2.39 -17.64
N ILE A 312 6.71 -2.37 -18.71
CA ILE A 312 6.89 -3.51 -19.61
C ILE A 312 7.51 -4.70 -18.85
N ILE A 313 8.54 -4.45 -18.03
CA ILE A 313 9.19 -5.49 -17.22
C ILE A 313 8.17 -6.12 -16.25
N LEU A 314 7.41 -5.29 -15.54
CA LEU A 314 6.36 -5.77 -14.62
C LEU A 314 5.26 -6.54 -15.37
N PHE A 315 4.83 -6.06 -16.53
CA PHE A 315 3.84 -6.76 -17.37
C PHE A 315 4.28 -8.18 -17.73
N TRP A 316 5.51 -8.34 -18.22
CA TRP A 316 6.06 -9.66 -18.55
C TRP A 316 6.21 -10.55 -17.31
N PHE A 317 6.65 -9.98 -16.19
CA PHE A 317 6.77 -10.71 -14.94
C PHE A 317 5.41 -11.25 -14.45
N PHE A 318 4.37 -10.40 -14.44
CA PHE A 318 3.03 -10.81 -14.09
C PHE A 318 2.44 -11.83 -15.07
N LEU A 319 2.72 -11.68 -16.36
CA LEU A 319 2.26 -12.61 -17.38
C LEU A 319 2.86 -14.01 -17.14
N ILE A 320 4.15 -14.12 -16.89
CA ILE A 320 4.82 -15.38 -16.54
C ILE A 320 4.22 -15.97 -15.26
N GLN A 321 3.99 -15.15 -14.24
CA GLN A 321 3.35 -15.58 -12.99
C GLN A 321 1.96 -16.17 -13.23
N GLN A 322 1.16 -15.55 -14.08
CA GLN A 322 -0.19 -16.05 -14.38
C GLN A 322 -0.16 -17.40 -15.14
N PHE A 323 0.77 -17.56 -16.07
CA PHE A 323 0.94 -18.83 -16.78
C PHE A 323 1.51 -19.97 -15.93
N SER A 324 2.00 -19.70 -14.71
CA SER A 324 2.44 -20.74 -13.76
C SER A 324 1.29 -21.63 -13.24
N GLY A 325 0.03 -21.27 -13.51
CA GLY A 325 -1.14 -22.05 -13.12
C GLY A 325 -1.48 -22.03 -11.62
N ILE A 326 -0.86 -21.13 -10.83
CA ILE A 326 -1.04 -21.07 -9.37
C ILE A 326 -2.51 -20.92 -8.97
N TYR A 327 -3.29 -20.13 -9.71
CA TYR A 327 -4.71 -19.92 -9.41
C TYR A 327 -5.57 -21.15 -9.69
N ILE A 328 -5.22 -21.97 -10.69
CA ILE A 328 -5.93 -23.23 -11.00
C ILE A 328 -5.76 -24.17 -9.80
N THR A 329 -4.53 -24.36 -9.35
CA THR A 329 -4.24 -25.21 -8.18
C THR A 329 -4.97 -24.70 -6.93
N LEU A 330 -5.00 -23.39 -6.72
CA LEU A 330 -5.62 -22.78 -5.53
C LEU A 330 -7.16 -22.93 -5.52
N PHE A 331 -7.82 -22.73 -6.66
CA PHE A 331 -9.29 -22.77 -6.72
C PHE A 331 -9.84 -24.19 -6.73
N PHE A 332 -9.11 -25.13 -7.26
CA PHE A 332 -9.49 -26.54 -7.39
C PHE A 332 -8.68 -27.48 -6.48
N ALA A 333 -8.00 -26.92 -5.45
CA ALA A 333 -7.15 -27.69 -4.54
C ALA A 333 -7.85 -28.93 -3.95
N VAL A 334 -9.12 -28.78 -3.55
CA VAL A 334 -9.91 -29.88 -2.96
C VAL A 334 -10.30 -30.95 -4.02
N THR A 335 -10.38 -30.58 -5.28
CA THR A 335 -10.72 -31.52 -6.37
C THR A 335 -9.52 -32.41 -6.77
N PHE A 336 -8.29 -31.96 -6.45
CA PHE A 336 -7.06 -32.70 -6.75
C PHE A 336 -6.61 -33.64 -5.61
N ILE A 337 -7.21 -33.53 -4.42
CA ILE A 337 -6.96 -34.39 -3.26
C ILE A 337 -8.06 -35.45 -3.13
#